data_dcddd820d7deddb1b37f011c9ca8c8bf
#
_entry.id   dcddd820d7deddb1b37f011c9ca8c8bf
#
_cell.length_a   1.000
_cell.length_b   1.000
_cell.length_c   1.000
_cell.angle_alpha   90.00
_cell.angle_beta   90.00
_cell.angle_gamma   90.00
#
_symmetry.space_group_name_H-M   'P 1'
#
loop_
_entity.id
_entity.type
_entity.pdbx_description
1 polymer ?
#
loop_
_entity_poly.entity_id
_entity_poly.type
_entity_poly.pdbx_seq_one_letter_code
_entity_poly.pdbx_strand_id
1 'polypeptide(L)'
;KPMLAYIVAYFSYIDGVHTLISQSTSYGTNLGLDSAGMLLALLLVQVLGLPFCLLYMKLAEKFGARSMVGGGICVYMFICVFAFFMNSLWQFWMLAVLCATSQGGIQALSRSMFGKLLPDKARSGECFGCFDIFGKCSSIMGPALVGVVRAFTANKMLADQGLTAATATAEQVDAINAAAGPFGILSVILIIIVGAVLYFGVLPKVMTNDERKI
;
A
#
# COMPACT_ATOMS: atom_id res chain seq x y z
N LYS A 1 -24.84 -7.04 -1.17
CA LYS A 1 -24.33 -6.02 -0.24
C LYS A 1 -22.93 -6.38 0.33
N PRO A 2 -22.64 -7.62 0.80
CA PRO A 2 -21.31 -7.93 1.37
C PRO A 2 -20.19 -7.85 0.33
N MET A 3 -20.41 -8.31 -0.90
CA MET A 3 -19.44 -8.23 -1.99
C MET A 3 -19.02 -6.79 -2.29
N LEU A 4 -19.97 -5.85 -2.33
CA LEU A 4 -19.68 -4.44 -2.62
C LEU A 4 -18.90 -3.78 -1.47
N ALA A 5 -19.28 -4.09 -0.21
CA ALA A 5 -18.54 -3.63 0.96
C ALA A 5 -17.10 -4.18 0.96
N TYR A 6 -16.94 -5.44 0.52
CA TYR A 6 -15.61 -6.05 0.38
C TYR A 6 -14.77 -5.34 -0.70
N ILE A 7 -15.33 -5.05 -1.87
CA ILE A 7 -14.64 -4.33 -2.95
C ILE A 7 -14.16 -2.96 -2.48
N VAL A 8 -15.01 -2.21 -1.74
CA VAL A 8 -14.65 -0.88 -1.23
C VAL A 8 -13.52 -0.97 -0.18
N ALA A 9 -13.61 -1.94 0.73
CA ALA A 9 -12.54 -2.18 1.69
C ALA A 9 -11.24 -2.61 1.01
N TYR A 10 -11.33 -3.55 0.04
CA TYR A 10 -10.21 -4.00 -0.78
C TYR A 10 -9.54 -2.84 -1.51
N PHE A 11 -10.32 -2.02 -2.20
CA PHE A 11 -9.83 -0.86 -2.93
C PHE A 11 -8.99 0.04 -2.01
N SER A 12 -9.50 0.35 -0.81
CA SER A 12 -8.84 1.27 0.10
C SER A 12 -7.51 0.72 0.65
N TYR A 13 -7.46 -0.53 1.12
CA TYR A 13 -6.19 -1.03 1.66
C TYR A 13 -5.19 -1.41 0.58
N ILE A 14 -5.64 -1.89 -0.59
CA ILE A 14 -4.74 -2.26 -1.69
C ILE A 14 -4.14 -1.01 -2.37
N ASP A 15 -4.88 0.11 -2.37
CA ASP A 15 -4.37 1.40 -2.80
C ASP A 15 -3.16 1.83 -1.96
N GLY A 16 -3.27 1.73 -0.64
CA GLY A 16 -2.14 2.00 0.25
C GLY A 16 -0.94 1.08 0.01
N VAL A 17 -1.19 -0.22 -0.19
CA VAL A 17 -0.14 -1.21 -0.49
C VAL A 17 0.58 -0.88 -1.80
N HIS A 18 -0.17 -0.66 -2.89
CA HIS A 18 0.42 -0.34 -4.19
C HIS A 18 1.16 0.99 -4.18
N THR A 19 0.60 1.99 -3.49
CA THR A 19 1.22 3.31 -3.36
C THR A 19 2.54 3.24 -2.60
N LEU A 20 2.60 2.50 -1.50
CA LEU A 20 3.84 2.32 -0.76
C LEU A 20 4.93 1.71 -1.65
N ILE A 21 4.60 0.65 -2.40
CA ILE A 21 5.56 -0.05 -3.25
C ILE A 21 6.02 0.86 -4.39
N SER A 22 5.10 1.54 -5.08
CA SER A 22 5.42 2.40 -6.23
C SER A 22 6.20 3.65 -5.83
N GLN A 23 5.96 4.19 -4.63
CA GLN A 23 6.62 5.40 -4.14
C GLN A 23 7.92 5.13 -3.36
N SER A 24 8.21 3.86 -3.04
CA SER A 24 9.38 3.50 -2.23
C SER A 24 10.71 3.95 -2.84
N THR A 25 10.91 3.74 -4.13
CA THR A 25 12.13 4.17 -4.86
C THR A 25 12.22 5.69 -4.96
N SER A 26 11.12 6.37 -5.29
CA SER A 26 11.08 7.83 -5.35
C SER A 26 11.41 8.45 -3.98
N TYR A 27 10.91 7.87 -2.91
CA TYR A 27 11.21 8.32 -1.55
C TYR A 27 12.70 8.08 -1.19
N GLY A 28 13.23 6.90 -1.50
CA GLY A 28 14.64 6.57 -1.27
C GLY A 28 15.61 7.46 -2.05
N THR A 29 15.30 7.78 -3.31
CA THR A 29 16.09 8.76 -4.11
C THR A 29 16.07 10.16 -3.51
N ASN A 30 14.94 10.62 -3.00
CA ASN A 30 14.84 11.92 -2.34
C ASN A 30 15.65 11.98 -1.02
N LEU A 31 15.89 10.84 -0.37
CA LEU A 31 16.78 10.71 0.78
C LEU A 31 18.26 10.57 0.40
N GLY A 32 18.59 10.58 -0.90
CA GLY A 32 19.96 10.43 -1.38
C GLY A 32 20.51 8.98 -1.26
N LEU A 33 19.64 7.97 -1.16
CA LEU A 33 20.07 6.57 -1.08
C LEU A 33 20.61 6.09 -2.42
N ASP A 34 21.55 5.14 -2.36
CA ASP A 34 22.13 4.55 -3.57
C ASP A 34 21.08 3.81 -4.41
N SER A 35 20.96 4.24 -5.67
CA SER A 35 19.96 3.70 -6.59
C SER A 35 20.19 2.22 -6.94
N ALA A 36 21.44 1.79 -7.05
CA ALA A 36 21.76 0.38 -7.33
C ALA A 36 21.35 -0.51 -6.15
N GLY A 37 21.66 -0.09 -4.93
CA GLY A 37 21.26 -0.77 -3.70
C GLY A 37 19.73 -0.88 -3.55
N MET A 38 18.99 0.17 -3.91
CA MET A 38 17.52 0.14 -3.91
C MET A 38 16.94 -0.83 -4.95
N LEU A 39 17.49 -0.85 -6.17
CA LEU A 39 17.05 -1.80 -7.21
C LEU A 39 17.31 -3.24 -6.81
N LEU A 40 18.45 -3.53 -6.20
CA LEU A 40 18.74 -4.87 -5.65
C LEU A 40 17.76 -5.26 -4.55
N ALA A 41 17.39 -4.34 -3.66
CA ALA A 41 16.38 -4.58 -2.63
C ALA A 41 15.02 -4.92 -3.25
N LEU A 42 14.60 -4.22 -4.31
CA LEU A 42 13.36 -4.52 -5.03
C LEU A 42 13.39 -5.88 -5.73
N LEU A 43 14.53 -6.28 -6.31
CA LEU A 43 14.71 -7.63 -6.85
C LEU A 43 14.57 -8.69 -5.75
N LEU A 44 15.15 -8.43 -4.58
CA LEU A 44 15.01 -9.31 -3.42
C LEU A 44 13.55 -9.50 -3.02
N VAL A 45 12.75 -8.44 -3.03
CA VAL A 45 11.28 -8.52 -2.75
C VAL A 45 10.60 -9.51 -3.69
N GLN A 46 10.93 -9.49 -4.98
CA GLN A 46 10.31 -10.37 -5.96
C GLN A 46 10.71 -11.83 -5.76
N VAL A 47 11.99 -12.08 -5.47
CA VAL A 47 12.51 -13.45 -5.21
C VAL A 47 11.92 -14.01 -3.92
N LEU A 48 11.93 -13.23 -2.83
CA LEU A 48 11.39 -13.65 -1.54
C LEU A 48 9.85 -13.68 -1.52
N GLY A 49 9.19 -12.90 -2.36
CA GLY A 49 7.74 -12.83 -2.43
C GLY A 49 7.08 -14.18 -2.74
N LEU A 50 7.71 -15.01 -3.58
CA LEU A 50 7.20 -16.34 -3.94
C LEU A 50 7.14 -17.31 -2.74
N PRO A 51 8.25 -17.62 -2.03
CA PRO A 51 8.20 -18.52 -0.89
C PRO A 51 7.35 -17.98 0.26
N PHE A 52 7.37 -16.66 0.51
CA PHE A 52 6.52 -16.05 1.52
C PHE A 52 5.03 -16.11 1.16
N CYS A 53 4.67 -15.95 -0.12
CA CYS A 53 3.29 -16.12 -0.56
C CYS A 53 2.76 -17.54 -0.27
N LEU A 54 3.57 -18.56 -0.57
CA LEU A 54 3.21 -19.96 -0.28
C LEU A 54 3.07 -20.22 1.23
N LEU A 55 4.00 -19.68 2.03
CA LEU A 55 3.92 -19.75 3.48
C LEU A 55 2.66 -19.04 4.01
N TYR A 56 2.37 -17.87 3.47
CA TYR A 56 1.21 -17.07 3.86
C TYR A 56 -0.10 -17.81 3.58
N MET A 57 -0.19 -18.50 2.44
CA MET A 57 -1.35 -19.34 2.10
C MET A 57 -1.52 -20.52 3.07
N LYS A 58 -0.42 -21.23 3.41
CA LYS A 58 -0.46 -22.30 4.42
C LYS A 58 -0.89 -21.80 5.80
N LEU A 59 -0.41 -20.62 6.21
CA LEU A 59 -0.85 -19.99 7.45
C LEU A 59 -2.34 -19.63 7.40
N ALA A 60 -2.84 -19.22 6.24
CA ALA A 60 -4.25 -18.89 6.07
C ALA A 60 -5.18 -20.10 6.22
N GLU A 61 -4.72 -21.31 5.90
CA GLU A 61 -5.46 -22.55 6.18
C GLU A 61 -5.63 -22.77 7.70
N LYS A 62 -4.65 -22.38 8.51
CA LYS A 62 -4.65 -22.56 9.96
C LYS A 62 -5.37 -21.43 10.70
N PHE A 63 -5.12 -20.18 10.33
CA PHE A 63 -5.60 -18.99 11.05
C PHE A 63 -6.81 -18.32 10.38
N GLY A 64 -7.21 -18.79 9.21
CA GLY A 64 -8.26 -18.21 8.38
C GLY A 64 -7.77 -17.07 7.49
N ALA A 65 -8.29 -17.04 6.26
CA ALA A 65 -7.89 -16.06 5.24
C ALA A 65 -8.11 -14.61 5.69
N ARG A 66 -9.24 -14.38 6.38
CA ARG A 66 -9.59 -13.06 6.89
C ARG A 66 -8.59 -12.52 7.92
N SER A 67 -8.19 -13.35 8.90
CA SER A 67 -7.20 -12.96 9.92
C SER A 67 -5.85 -12.65 9.28
N MET A 68 -5.47 -13.45 8.27
CA MET A 68 -4.21 -13.25 7.56
C MET A 68 -4.21 -11.96 6.72
N VAL A 69 -5.29 -11.64 6.02
CA VAL A 69 -5.40 -10.34 5.30
C VAL A 69 -5.34 -9.18 6.30
N GLY A 70 -6.04 -9.28 7.43
CA GLY A 70 -5.96 -8.29 8.51
C GLY A 70 -4.54 -8.14 9.06
N GLY A 71 -3.83 -9.25 9.29
CA GLY A 71 -2.42 -9.25 9.68
C GLY A 71 -1.53 -8.56 8.65
N GLY A 72 -1.77 -8.80 7.35
CA GLY A 72 -1.08 -8.11 6.26
C GLY A 72 -1.29 -6.60 6.29
N ILE A 73 -2.51 -6.13 6.52
CA ILE A 73 -2.81 -4.70 6.66
C ILE A 73 -2.03 -4.10 7.84
N CYS A 74 -1.97 -4.79 8.98
CA CYS A 74 -1.19 -4.35 10.14
C CYS A 74 0.32 -4.28 9.83
N VAL A 75 0.86 -5.26 9.11
CA VAL A 75 2.27 -5.23 8.66
C VAL A 75 2.53 -4.02 7.77
N TYR A 76 1.65 -3.71 6.82
CA TYR A 76 1.79 -2.53 5.97
C TYR A 76 1.66 -1.21 6.74
N MET A 77 0.79 -1.13 7.74
CA MET A 77 0.75 0.01 8.66
C MET A 77 2.09 0.19 9.38
N PHE A 78 2.66 -0.90 9.89
CA PHE A 78 3.98 -0.86 10.53
C PHE A 78 5.09 -0.41 9.56
N ILE A 79 5.10 -0.94 8.32
CA ILE A 79 6.03 -0.54 7.27
C ILE A 79 5.95 0.97 7.02
N CYS A 80 4.74 1.53 6.91
CA CYS A 80 4.55 2.96 6.67
C CYS A 80 5.08 3.82 7.81
N VAL A 81 4.82 3.43 9.07
CA VAL A 81 5.34 4.14 10.25
C VAL A 81 6.87 4.07 10.29
N PHE A 82 7.44 2.90 10.02
CA PHE A 82 8.88 2.74 10.00
C PHE A 82 9.54 3.51 8.83
N ALA A 83 8.90 3.53 7.67
CA ALA A 83 9.37 4.27 6.49
C ALA A 83 9.45 5.78 6.75
N PHE A 84 8.57 6.33 7.61
CA PHE A 84 8.61 7.74 8.01
C PHE A 84 9.92 8.12 8.72
N PHE A 85 10.52 7.19 9.47
CA PHE A 85 11.77 7.38 10.19
C PHE A 85 13.00 6.87 9.43
N MET A 86 12.83 6.45 8.19
CA MET A 86 13.91 5.86 7.39
C MET A 86 14.90 6.93 6.90
N ASN A 87 16.19 6.70 7.18
CA ASN A 87 17.30 7.58 6.78
C ASN A 87 18.50 6.82 6.18
N SER A 88 18.44 5.49 6.08
CA SER A 88 19.56 4.67 5.63
C SER A 88 19.15 3.55 4.69
N LEU A 89 20.09 3.16 3.80
CA LEU A 89 19.89 2.06 2.85
C LEU A 89 19.59 0.73 3.56
N TRP A 90 20.21 0.48 4.70
CA TRP A 90 19.94 -0.72 5.50
C TRP A 90 18.49 -0.82 5.95
N GLN A 91 17.92 0.29 6.40
CA GLN A 91 16.51 0.36 6.78
C GLN A 91 15.59 0.10 5.57
N PHE A 92 15.99 0.58 4.38
CA PHE A 92 15.28 0.29 3.13
C PHE A 92 15.26 -1.22 2.84
N TRP A 93 16.39 -1.93 3.02
CA TRP A 93 16.47 -3.38 2.86
C TRP A 93 15.57 -4.12 3.88
N MET A 94 15.55 -3.69 5.14
CA MET A 94 14.62 -4.25 6.13
C MET A 94 13.16 -4.08 5.73
N LEU A 95 12.78 -2.90 5.25
CA LEU A 95 11.41 -2.63 4.76
C LEU A 95 11.10 -3.49 3.53
N ALA A 96 12.05 -3.67 2.63
CA ALA A 96 11.89 -4.53 1.46
C ALA A 96 11.59 -5.99 1.86
N VAL A 97 12.35 -6.55 2.80
CA VAL A 97 12.09 -7.91 3.33
C VAL A 97 10.72 -7.99 3.99
N LEU A 98 10.35 -7.00 4.81
CA LEU A 98 9.03 -6.96 5.46
C LEU A 98 7.89 -6.90 4.41
N CYS A 99 8.06 -6.11 3.37
CA CYS A 99 7.13 -6.01 2.25
C CYS A 99 6.97 -7.37 1.55
N ALA A 100 8.08 -8.07 1.28
CA ALA A 100 8.07 -9.39 0.66
C ALA A 100 7.26 -10.43 1.45
N THR A 101 7.26 -10.34 2.78
CA THR A 101 6.51 -11.29 3.63
C THR A 101 5.00 -11.24 3.43
N SER A 102 4.45 -10.09 3.08
CA SER A 102 2.99 -9.87 3.06
C SER A 102 2.43 -9.55 1.68
N GLN A 103 3.23 -9.05 0.74
CA GLN A 103 2.77 -8.54 -0.55
C GLN A 103 2.00 -9.59 -1.37
N GLY A 104 2.60 -10.74 -1.64
CA GLY A 104 1.98 -11.79 -2.43
C GLY A 104 0.79 -12.42 -1.71
N GLY A 105 0.92 -12.63 -0.40
CA GLY A 105 -0.10 -13.25 0.43
C GLY A 105 -1.38 -12.42 0.54
N ILE A 106 -1.26 -11.12 0.79
CA ILE A 106 -2.44 -10.24 0.92
C ILE A 106 -3.21 -10.14 -0.40
N GLN A 107 -2.52 -10.08 -1.54
CA GLN A 107 -3.16 -10.03 -2.85
C GLN A 107 -3.84 -11.35 -3.20
N ALA A 108 -3.17 -12.49 -3.01
CA ALA A 108 -3.69 -13.82 -3.29
C ALA A 108 -4.92 -14.16 -2.42
N LEU A 109 -4.83 -13.91 -1.10
CA LEU A 109 -5.94 -14.16 -0.18
C LEU A 109 -7.11 -13.23 -0.42
N SER A 110 -6.89 -11.95 -0.73
CA SER A 110 -7.96 -11.00 -1.07
C SER A 110 -8.75 -11.47 -2.28
N ARG A 111 -8.07 -11.96 -3.30
CA ARG A 111 -8.70 -12.51 -4.50
C ARG A 111 -9.47 -13.80 -4.20
N SER A 112 -8.90 -14.68 -3.37
CA SER A 112 -9.57 -15.91 -2.93
C SER A 112 -10.84 -15.62 -2.11
N MET A 113 -10.76 -14.68 -1.15
CA MET A 113 -11.93 -14.24 -0.37
C MET A 113 -13.02 -13.63 -1.24
N PHE A 114 -12.66 -12.80 -2.22
CA PHE A 114 -13.61 -12.26 -3.18
C PHE A 114 -14.34 -13.36 -3.95
N GLY A 115 -13.60 -14.37 -4.43
CA GLY A 115 -14.17 -15.52 -5.13
C GLY A 115 -15.18 -16.34 -4.29
N LYS A 116 -14.96 -16.40 -2.98
CA LYS A 116 -15.90 -17.07 -2.04
C LYS A 116 -17.16 -16.25 -1.77
N LEU A 117 -17.10 -14.92 -1.92
CA LEU A 117 -18.24 -14.01 -1.74
C LEU A 117 -19.12 -13.87 -2.99
N LEU A 118 -18.74 -14.49 -4.11
CA LEU A 118 -19.52 -14.43 -5.36
C LEU A 118 -20.84 -15.17 -5.20
N PRO A 119 -21.99 -14.50 -5.47
CA PRO A 119 -23.30 -15.11 -5.36
C PRO A 119 -23.59 -16.08 -6.51
N ASP A 120 -23.03 -15.81 -7.69
CA ASP A 120 -23.19 -16.63 -8.89
C ASP A 120 -21.82 -16.92 -9.52
N LYS A 121 -21.43 -18.19 -9.49
CA LYS A 121 -20.16 -18.65 -10.06
C LYS A 121 -20.16 -18.65 -11.60
N ALA A 122 -21.32 -18.67 -12.24
CA ALA A 122 -21.42 -18.62 -13.70
C ALA A 122 -20.93 -17.26 -14.25
N ARG A 123 -21.09 -16.19 -13.48
CA ARG A 123 -20.67 -14.83 -13.84
C ARG A 123 -19.33 -14.43 -13.20
N SER A 124 -18.54 -15.39 -12.74
CA SER A 124 -17.26 -15.11 -12.05
C SER A 124 -16.31 -14.26 -12.88
N GLY A 125 -16.23 -14.47 -14.21
CA GLY A 125 -15.37 -13.68 -15.10
C GLY A 125 -15.67 -12.19 -15.08
N GLU A 126 -16.96 -11.81 -15.14
CA GLU A 126 -17.39 -10.41 -15.08
C GLU A 126 -17.07 -9.78 -13.73
N CYS A 127 -17.31 -10.52 -12.64
CA CYS A 127 -17.06 -10.05 -11.27
C CYS A 127 -15.56 -9.87 -11.01
N PHE A 128 -14.72 -10.81 -11.43
CA PHE A 128 -13.26 -10.67 -11.32
C PHE A 128 -12.70 -9.58 -12.23
N GLY A 129 -13.27 -9.39 -13.45
CA GLY A 129 -12.92 -8.26 -14.30
C GLY A 129 -13.18 -6.92 -13.62
N CYS A 130 -14.33 -6.77 -12.99
CA CYS A 130 -14.66 -5.59 -12.19
C CYS A 130 -13.69 -5.40 -11.01
N PHE A 131 -13.42 -6.48 -10.24
CA PHE A 131 -12.47 -6.46 -9.13
C PHE A 131 -11.06 -6.04 -9.56
N ASP A 132 -10.58 -6.53 -10.71
CA ASP A 132 -9.27 -6.16 -11.26
C ASP A 132 -9.21 -4.70 -11.73
N ILE A 133 -10.31 -4.17 -12.30
CA ILE A 133 -10.40 -2.74 -12.64
C ILE A 133 -10.24 -1.88 -11.39
N PHE A 134 -10.95 -2.18 -10.31
CA PHE A 134 -10.80 -1.47 -9.04
C PHE A 134 -9.37 -1.57 -8.50
N GLY A 135 -8.75 -2.76 -8.52
CA GLY A 135 -7.36 -2.95 -8.12
C GLY A 135 -6.36 -2.16 -8.96
N LYS A 136 -6.61 -1.99 -10.27
CA LYS A 136 -5.76 -1.15 -11.14
C LYS A 136 -6.01 0.34 -10.95
N CYS A 137 -7.25 0.76 -10.74
CA CYS A 137 -7.57 2.14 -10.42
C CYS A 137 -6.89 2.59 -9.12
N SER A 138 -6.82 1.72 -8.11
CA SER A 138 -6.12 2.01 -6.86
C SER A 138 -4.63 2.32 -7.08
N SER A 139 -3.96 1.61 -7.99
CA SER A 139 -2.55 1.86 -8.28
C SER A 139 -2.24 3.22 -8.95
N ILE A 140 -3.26 3.93 -9.38
CA ILE A 140 -3.15 5.29 -9.94
C ILE A 140 -3.52 6.35 -8.89
N MET A 141 -4.59 6.10 -8.12
CA MET A 141 -5.14 7.10 -7.20
C MET A 141 -4.20 7.39 -6.04
N GLY A 142 -3.61 6.38 -5.42
CA GLY A 142 -2.71 6.57 -4.31
C GLY A 142 -1.46 7.38 -4.66
N PRO A 143 -0.68 7.02 -5.68
CA PRO A 143 0.46 7.83 -6.13
C PRO A 143 0.08 9.25 -6.53
N ALA A 144 -1.09 9.45 -7.16
CA ALA A 144 -1.58 10.79 -7.50
C ALA A 144 -1.86 11.61 -6.23
N LEU A 145 -2.48 11.03 -5.20
CA LEU A 145 -2.72 11.70 -3.93
C LEU A 145 -1.41 12.07 -3.24
N VAL A 146 -0.43 11.16 -3.20
CA VAL A 146 0.91 11.44 -2.67
C VAL A 146 1.56 12.61 -3.40
N GLY A 147 1.47 12.62 -4.74
CA GLY A 147 2.00 13.71 -5.58
C GLY A 147 1.37 15.06 -5.25
N VAL A 148 0.04 15.10 -5.13
CA VAL A 148 -0.70 16.34 -4.76
C VAL A 148 -0.32 16.81 -3.37
N VAL A 149 -0.27 15.93 -2.37
CA VAL A 149 0.11 16.29 -0.99
C VAL A 149 1.54 16.81 -0.92
N ARG A 150 2.48 16.16 -1.62
CA ARG A 150 3.88 16.62 -1.69
C ARG A 150 4.00 17.99 -2.38
N ALA A 151 3.34 18.17 -3.53
CA ALA A 151 3.36 19.43 -4.25
C ALA A 151 2.75 20.57 -3.42
N PHE A 152 1.63 20.32 -2.75
CA PHE A 152 1.01 21.31 -1.87
C PHE A 152 1.93 21.69 -0.70
N THR A 153 2.55 20.69 -0.06
CA THR A 153 3.48 20.91 1.06
C THR A 153 4.73 21.65 0.62
N ALA A 154 5.32 21.27 -0.54
CA ALA A 154 6.48 21.94 -1.09
C ALA A 154 6.18 23.40 -1.45
N ASN A 155 5.04 23.67 -2.09
CA ASN A 155 4.62 25.04 -2.41
C ASN A 155 4.39 25.90 -1.16
N LYS A 156 3.83 25.30 -0.10
CA LYS A 156 3.65 25.98 1.18
C LYS A 156 5.00 26.30 1.83
N MET A 157 5.94 25.36 1.84
CA MET A 157 7.29 25.58 2.38
C MET A 157 8.06 26.66 1.59
N LEU A 158 7.90 26.73 0.25
CA LEU A 158 8.45 27.80 -0.59
C LEU A 158 7.84 29.15 -0.21
N ALA A 159 6.52 29.23 -0.09
CA ALA A 159 5.81 30.45 0.27
C ALA A 159 6.21 30.97 1.66
N ASP A 160 6.39 30.07 2.64
CA ASP A 160 6.85 30.41 4.00
C ASP A 160 8.29 31.03 3.99
N GLN A 161 9.10 30.71 2.98
CA GLN A 161 10.42 31.30 2.74
C GLN A 161 10.38 32.55 1.85
N GLY A 162 9.19 33.02 1.46
CA GLY A 162 9.02 34.14 0.53
C GLY A 162 9.45 33.84 -0.90
N LEU A 163 9.61 32.57 -1.26
CA LEU A 163 10.04 32.11 -2.57
C LEU A 163 8.85 31.54 -3.37
N THR A 164 8.97 31.61 -4.69
CA THR A 164 8.06 30.92 -5.61
C THR A 164 8.83 29.87 -6.40
N ALA A 165 8.15 28.90 -7.00
CA ALA A 165 8.79 27.89 -7.85
C ALA A 165 9.61 28.49 -9.02
N ALA A 166 9.29 29.71 -9.42
CA ALA A 166 10.01 30.43 -10.47
C ALA A 166 11.24 31.23 -9.97
N THR A 167 11.30 31.54 -8.66
CA THR A 167 12.38 32.36 -8.06
C THR A 167 13.36 31.52 -7.22
N ALA A 168 12.99 30.28 -6.86
CA ALA A 168 13.83 29.39 -6.11
C ALA A 168 14.95 28.79 -6.98
N THR A 169 16.13 28.60 -6.39
CA THR A 169 17.24 27.88 -7.06
C THR A 169 16.93 26.39 -7.10
N ALA A 170 17.54 25.64 -8.04
CA ALA A 170 17.36 24.20 -8.16
C ALA A 170 17.70 23.46 -6.83
N GLU A 171 18.76 23.87 -6.16
CA GLU A 171 19.19 23.32 -4.87
C GLU A 171 18.14 23.54 -3.74
N GLN A 172 17.51 24.70 -3.72
CA GLN A 172 16.44 25.01 -2.77
C GLN A 172 15.18 24.18 -3.06
N VAL A 173 14.84 24.01 -4.33
CA VAL A 173 13.70 23.16 -4.74
C VAL A 173 13.95 21.70 -4.36
N ASP A 174 15.15 21.18 -4.56
CA ASP A 174 15.50 19.80 -4.21
C ASP A 174 15.48 19.59 -2.69
N ALA A 175 16.01 20.53 -1.90
CA ALA A 175 15.95 20.47 -0.44
C ALA A 175 14.51 20.50 0.08
N ILE A 176 13.64 21.33 -0.49
CA ILE A 176 12.23 21.41 -0.11
C ILE A 176 11.47 20.15 -0.54
N ASN A 177 11.75 19.60 -1.71
CA ASN A 177 11.15 18.33 -2.17
C ASN A 177 11.55 17.15 -1.28
N ALA A 178 12.80 17.12 -0.80
CA ALA A 178 13.26 16.15 0.18
C ALA A 178 12.52 16.32 1.52
N ALA A 179 12.37 17.53 2.01
CA ALA A 179 11.64 17.85 3.25
C ALA A 179 10.12 17.56 3.13
N ALA A 180 9.54 17.68 1.94
CA ALA A 180 8.14 17.34 1.68
C ALA A 180 7.89 15.81 1.55
N GLY A 181 8.94 15.00 1.37
CA GLY A 181 8.87 13.56 1.21
C GLY A 181 8.06 12.84 2.31
N PRO A 182 8.38 13.05 3.60
CA PRO A 182 7.67 12.43 4.74
C PRO A 182 6.17 12.73 4.76
N PHE A 183 5.73 13.90 4.30
CA PHE A 183 4.30 14.24 4.23
C PHE A 183 3.55 13.40 3.17
N GLY A 184 4.24 12.98 2.10
CA GLY A 184 3.71 11.98 1.18
C GLY A 184 3.44 10.65 1.86
N ILE A 185 4.33 10.19 2.75
CA ILE A 185 4.13 8.94 3.51
C ILE A 185 2.94 9.06 4.46
N LEU A 186 2.72 10.21 5.09
CA LEU A 186 1.55 10.45 5.93
C LEU A 186 0.23 10.25 5.17
N SER A 187 0.16 10.66 3.89
CA SER A 187 -1.02 10.42 3.07
C SER A 187 -1.25 8.93 2.81
N VAL A 188 -0.19 8.14 2.62
CA VAL A 188 -0.28 6.68 2.49
C VAL A 188 -0.78 6.03 3.79
N ILE A 189 -0.28 6.48 4.93
CA ILE A 189 -0.76 6.01 6.25
C ILE A 189 -2.26 6.25 6.40
N LEU A 190 -2.74 7.43 6.02
CA LEU A 190 -4.18 7.74 6.08
C LEU A 190 -5.01 6.81 5.18
N ILE A 191 -4.56 6.51 3.96
CA ILE A 191 -5.23 5.58 3.05
C ILE A 191 -5.32 4.18 3.69
N ILE A 192 -4.21 3.68 4.25
CA ILE A 192 -4.19 2.36 4.88
C ILE A 192 -5.05 2.32 6.14
N ILE A 193 -5.08 3.39 6.95
CA ILE A 193 -5.97 3.49 8.11
C ILE A 193 -7.43 3.43 7.68
N VAL A 194 -7.83 4.16 6.64
CA VAL A 194 -9.19 4.09 6.09
C VAL A 194 -9.49 2.65 5.63
N GLY A 195 -8.58 2.01 4.91
CA GLY A 195 -8.70 0.61 4.51
C GLY A 195 -8.84 -0.34 5.70
N ALA A 196 -8.05 -0.15 6.75
CA ALA A 196 -8.12 -0.93 7.98
C ALA A 196 -9.46 -0.74 8.70
N VAL A 197 -9.93 0.50 8.85
CA VAL A 197 -11.23 0.81 9.46
C VAL A 197 -12.38 0.16 8.69
N LEU A 198 -12.35 0.21 7.36
CA LEU A 198 -13.35 -0.46 6.53
C LEU A 198 -13.27 -1.98 6.66
N TYR A 199 -12.07 -2.54 6.67
CA TYR A 199 -11.85 -3.98 6.78
C TYR A 199 -12.28 -4.53 8.15
N PHE A 200 -11.83 -3.92 9.24
CA PHE A 200 -12.10 -4.40 10.60
C PHE A 200 -13.43 -3.90 11.16
N GLY A 201 -13.89 -2.71 10.79
CA GLY A 201 -15.06 -2.06 11.37
C GLY A 201 -16.35 -2.27 10.57
N VAL A 202 -16.30 -2.11 9.26
CA VAL A 202 -17.50 -2.13 8.41
C VAL A 202 -17.77 -3.53 7.86
N LEU A 203 -16.76 -4.20 7.33
CA LEU A 203 -16.91 -5.51 6.71
C LEU A 203 -17.54 -6.56 7.64
N PRO A 204 -17.14 -6.70 8.93
CA PRO A 204 -17.77 -7.66 9.84
C PRO A 204 -19.25 -7.42 10.10
N LYS A 205 -19.70 -6.15 10.03
CA LYS A 205 -21.09 -5.79 10.29
C LYS A 205 -22.01 -6.09 9.11
N VAL A 206 -21.43 -6.16 7.91
CA VAL A 206 -22.18 -6.36 6.66
C VAL A 206 -22.21 -7.84 6.26
N MET A 207 -21.20 -8.63 6.69
CA MET A 207 -21.10 -10.06 6.41
C MET A 207 -21.98 -10.89 7.35
N THR A 208 -22.66 -11.90 6.79
CA THR A 208 -23.39 -12.92 7.56
C THR A 208 -22.43 -13.81 8.35
N ASN A 209 -22.97 -14.60 9.31
CA ASN A 209 -22.15 -15.49 10.13
C ASN A 209 -21.41 -16.55 9.30
N ASP A 210 -22.00 -17.03 8.20
CA ASP A 210 -21.38 -17.99 7.29
C ASP A 210 -20.29 -17.34 6.44
N GLU A 211 -20.50 -16.12 5.97
CA GLU A 211 -19.51 -15.33 5.24
C GLU A 211 -18.31 -14.88 6.11
N ARG A 212 -18.50 -14.78 7.43
CA ARG A 212 -17.42 -14.45 8.39
C ARG A 212 -16.40 -15.59 8.58
N LYS A 213 -16.77 -16.83 8.27
CA LYS A 213 -15.90 -18.00 8.37
C LYS A 213 -14.97 -18.19 7.16
N ILE A 214 -15.12 -17.36 6.13
CA ILE A 214 -14.29 -17.31 4.93
C ILE A 214 -12.91 -16.71 5.23
#